data_b7a72f8fcbb0f9ff19fa691c5c3e44d8
#
_entry.id   b7a72f8fcbb0f9ff19fa691c5c3e44d8
#
_cell.length_a   1.000
_cell.length_b   1.000
_cell.length_c   1.000
_cell.angle_alpha   90.00
_cell.angle_beta   90.00
_cell.angle_gamma   90.00
#
_symmetry.space_group_name_H-M   'P 1'
#
loop_
_entity.id
_entity.type
_entity.pdbx_description
1 polymer ?
#
loop_
_entity_poly.entity_id
_entity_poly.type
_entity_poly.pdbx_seq_one_letter_code
_entity_poly.pdbx_strand_id
1 'polypeptide(L)'
;MNLRELLEEEAAELPSADPSLGPDGSVTWSRGGRAFAVVSADGSTGEFALDPAVADAATRTPDVSPSSRGPGWVVFAPGDLDDHAADRAVAWLASAHRRAEPRN
;
A
#
# COMPACT_ATOMS: atom_id res chain seq x y z
N MET A 1 -10.29 3.03 13.66
CA MET A 1 -9.56 2.22 12.66
C MET A 1 -8.38 3.01 12.11
N ASN A 2 -7.23 2.36 11.93
CA ASN A 2 -6.07 2.98 11.31
C ASN A 2 -5.76 2.26 9.98
N LEU A 3 -4.73 2.74 9.25
CA LEU A 3 -4.36 2.14 7.97
C LEU A 3 -4.01 0.66 8.10
N ARG A 4 -3.34 0.27 9.18
CA ARG A 4 -2.93 -1.11 9.37
C ARG A 4 -4.14 -2.04 9.44
N GLU A 5 -5.13 -1.68 10.24
CA GLU A 5 -6.35 -2.49 10.37
C GLU A 5 -7.11 -2.57 9.04
N LEU A 6 -7.23 -1.43 8.35
CA LEU A 6 -7.90 -1.37 7.06
C LEU A 6 -7.19 -2.24 6.01
N LEU A 7 -5.88 -2.09 5.89
CA LEU A 7 -5.12 -2.84 4.89
C LEU A 7 -5.07 -4.34 5.22
N GLU A 8 -5.01 -4.70 6.50
CA GLU A 8 -5.07 -6.11 6.90
C GLU A 8 -6.41 -6.75 6.50
N GLU A 9 -7.52 -6.06 6.72
CA GLU A 9 -8.84 -6.54 6.29
C GLU A 9 -8.95 -6.68 4.78
N GLU A 10 -8.54 -5.65 4.04
CA GLU A 10 -8.64 -5.64 2.59
C GLU A 10 -7.70 -6.65 1.93
N ALA A 11 -6.46 -6.77 2.44
CA ALA A 11 -5.50 -7.71 1.90
C ALA A 11 -5.94 -9.17 2.10
N ALA A 12 -6.69 -9.45 3.16
CA ALA A 12 -7.23 -10.79 3.40
C ALA A 12 -8.17 -11.26 2.29
N GLU A 13 -8.77 -10.32 1.55
CA GLU A 13 -9.67 -10.61 0.43
C GLU A 13 -8.93 -10.73 -0.91
N LEU A 14 -7.64 -10.39 -0.95
CA LEU A 14 -6.88 -10.41 -2.20
C LEU A 14 -6.16 -11.76 -2.36
N PRO A 15 -6.29 -12.41 -3.53
CA PRO A 15 -5.64 -13.70 -3.75
C PRO A 15 -4.12 -13.56 -3.76
N SER A 16 -3.43 -14.50 -3.12
CA SER A 16 -1.97 -14.56 -3.08
C SER A 16 -1.30 -13.33 -2.44
N ALA A 17 -2.00 -12.61 -1.59
CA ALA A 17 -1.42 -11.50 -0.83
C ALA A 17 -0.84 -12.07 0.46
N ASP A 18 0.48 -12.24 0.50
CA ASP A 18 1.18 -12.88 1.62
C ASP A 18 1.76 -11.83 2.57
N PRO A 19 1.25 -11.76 3.82
CA PRO A 19 1.78 -10.81 4.79
C PRO A 19 3.08 -11.31 5.42
N SER A 20 3.98 -10.38 5.73
CA SER A 20 5.23 -10.65 6.43
C SER A 20 5.47 -9.56 7.46
N LEU A 21 5.70 -9.94 8.71
CA LEU A 21 5.97 -9.01 9.79
C LEU A 21 7.46 -8.69 9.83
N GLY A 22 7.80 -7.41 9.72
CA GLY A 22 9.20 -6.96 9.80
C GLY A 22 9.67 -6.79 11.24
N PRO A 23 11.00 -6.67 11.44
CA PRO A 23 11.57 -6.50 12.77
C PRO A 23 11.18 -5.18 13.44
N ASP A 24 10.76 -4.19 12.66
CA ASP A 24 10.27 -2.89 13.16
C ASP A 24 8.76 -2.90 13.45
N GLY A 25 8.09 -4.05 13.28
CA GLY A 25 6.66 -4.16 13.48
C GLY A 25 5.82 -3.80 12.26
N SER A 26 6.44 -3.38 11.16
CA SER A 26 5.72 -3.11 9.92
C SER A 26 5.23 -4.41 9.28
N VAL A 27 4.18 -4.31 8.43
CA VAL A 27 3.68 -5.45 7.68
C VAL A 27 3.92 -5.18 6.20
N THR A 28 4.52 -6.15 5.51
CA THR A 28 4.72 -6.11 4.06
C THR A 28 3.88 -7.19 3.42
N TRP A 29 3.13 -6.83 2.38
CA TRP A 29 2.40 -7.81 1.58
C TRP A 29 3.14 -8.03 0.26
N SER A 30 3.27 -9.30 -0.10
CA SER A 30 3.92 -9.72 -1.33
C SER A 30 3.01 -10.63 -2.14
N ARG A 31 3.22 -10.66 -3.45
CA ARG A 31 2.52 -11.54 -4.35
C ARG A 31 3.57 -12.24 -5.23
N GLY A 32 3.65 -13.57 -5.13
CA GLY A 32 4.69 -14.31 -5.84
C GLY A 32 6.10 -13.88 -5.49
N GLY A 33 6.35 -13.51 -4.24
CA GLY A 33 7.64 -13.04 -3.77
C GLY A 33 7.94 -11.57 -4.05
N ARG A 34 7.03 -10.85 -4.72
CA ARG A 34 7.20 -9.44 -5.05
C ARG A 34 6.41 -8.58 -4.07
N ALA A 35 7.10 -7.77 -3.28
CA ALA A 35 6.46 -6.85 -2.35
C ALA A 35 5.66 -5.78 -3.10
N PHE A 36 4.44 -5.49 -2.67
CA PHE A 36 3.60 -4.49 -3.33
C PHE A 36 2.98 -3.48 -2.36
N ALA A 37 2.95 -3.75 -1.07
CA ALA A 37 2.41 -2.82 -0.08
C ALA A 37 3.08 -3.01 1.27
N VAL A 38 3.23 -1.92 2.01
CA VAL A 38 3.80 -1.93 3.36
C VAL A 38 2.97 -1.00 4.23
N VAL A 39 2.71 -1.38 5.47
CA VAL A 39 2.10 -0.47 6.45
C VAL A 39 3.01 -0.39 7.67
N SER A 40 3.15 0.82 8.23
CA SER A 40 3.96 1.02 9.44
C SER A 40 3.34 0.32 10.65
N ALA A 41 4.17 0.04 11.65
CA ALA A 41 3.74 -0.65 12.86
C ALA A 41 2.56 0.05 13.54
N ASP A 42 2.58 1.36 13.58
CA ASP A 42 1.53 2.16 14.23
C ASP A 42 0.32 2.46 13.32
N GLY A 43 0.39 2.04 12.04
CA GLY A 43 -0.69 2.26 11.10
C GLY A 43 -0.83 3.71 10.61
N SER A 44 0.19 4.53 10.79
CA SER A 44 0.14 5.94 10.38
C SER A 44 0.50 6.16 8.91
N THR A 45 1.28 5.25 8.32
CA THR A 45 1.70 5.36 6.91
C THR A 45 1.53 4.05 6.17
N GLY A 46 1.11 4.14 4.91
CA GLY A 46 1.08 3.02 3.99
C GLY A 46 1.92 3.33 2.77
N GLU A 47 2.58 2.32 2.20
CA GLU A 47 3.35 2.45 0.98
C GLU A 47 2.84 1.47 -0.04
N PHE A 48 2.76 1.90 -1.29
CA PHE A 48 2.20 1.10 -2.38
C PHE A 48 3.08 1.17 -3.61
N ALA A 49 3.30 0.02 -4.25
CA ALA A 49 4.03 -0.08 -5.51
C ALA A 49 3.04 0.04 -6.67
N LEU A 50 2.96 1.20 -7.29
CA LEU A 50 2.00 1.51 -8.34
C LEU A 50 2.68 1.60 -9.72
N ASP A 51 1.89 1.50 -10.78
CA ASP A 51 2.41 1.83 -12.11
C ASP A 51 2.87 3.28 -12.11
N PRO A 52 3.94 3.63 -12.85
CA PRO A 52 4.48 5.00 -12.85
C PRO A 52 3.44 6.09 -13.10
N ALA A 53 2.51 5.87 -14.04
CA ALA A 53 1.46 6.84 -14.32
C ALA A 53 0.49 7.01 -13.13
N VAL A 54 0.16 5.91 -12.46
CA VAL A 54 -0.72 5.93 -11.30
C VAL A 54 0.01 6.57 -10.11
N ALA A 55 1.29 6.25 -9.93
CA ALA A 55 2.12 6.85 -8.87
C ALA A 55 2.22 8.38 -9.05
N ASP A 56 2.44 8.82 -10.29
CA ASP A 56 2.52 10.25 -10.59
C ASP A 56 1.22 10.97 -10.25
N ALA A 57 0.09 10.38 -10.62
CA ALA A 57 -1.22 10.93 -10.26
C ALA A 57 -1.44 10.92 -8.73
N ALA A 58 -1.04 9.85 -8.07
CA ALA A 58 -1.20 9.71 -6.61
C ALA A 58 -0.42 10.79 -5.85
N THR A 59 0.81 11.10 -6.28
CA THR A 59 1.63 12.12 -5.60
C THR A 59 1.09 13.54 -5.74
N ARG A 60 0.09 13.75 -6.61
CA ARG A 60 -0.61 15.03 -6.71
C ARG A 60 -1.76 15.16 -5.73
N THR A 61 -2.09 14.11 -5.01
CA THR A 61 -3.14 14.15 -3.99
C THR A 61 -2.55 14.49 -2.63
N PRO A 62 -3.36 15.04 -1.69
CA PRO A 62 -2.86 15.34 -0.35
C PRO A 62 -2.33 14.10 0.37
N ASP A 63 -1.32 14.32 1.20
CA ASP A 63 -0.73 13.30 2.08
C ASP A 63 0.04 12.19 1.37
N VAL A 64 0.34 12.36 0.08
CA VAL A 64 1.09 11.37 -0.71
C VAL A 64 2.40 11.98 -1.20
N SER A 65 3.47 11.22 -1.06
CA SER A 65 4.80 11.60 -1.53
C SER A 65 5.51 10.38 -2.13
N PRO A 66 6.56 10.61 -2.95
CA PRO A 66 7.35 9.50 -3.46
C PRO A 66 8.05 8.76 -2.32
N SER A 67 8.13 7.43 -2.44
CA SER A 67 8.84 6.60 -1.47
C SER A 67 10.28 6.36 -1.91
N SER A 68 11.18 6.22 -0.93
CA SER A 68 12.57 5.86 -1.19
C SER A 68 12.75 4.40 -1.61
N ARG A 69 11.70 3.59 -1.63
CA ARG A 69 11.78 2.18 -2.02
C ARG A 69 12.06 1.98 -3.50
N GLY A 70 11.76 2.95 -4.34
CA GLY A 70 12.05 2.87 -5.77
C GLY A 70 10.96 3.46 -6.65
N PRO A 71 11.14 3.38 -7.98
CA PRO A 71 10.16 3.92 -8.93
C PRO A 71 8.78 3.29 -8.75
N GLY A 72 7.74 4.12 -8.78
CA GLY A 72 6.37 3.67 -8.61
C GLY A 72 5.91 3.51 -7.17
N TRP A 73 6.83 3.51 -6.21
CA TRP A 73 6.46 3.43 -4.80
C TRP A 73 6.06 4.81 -4.28
N VAL A 74 4.93 4.86 -3.58
CA VAL A 74 4.43 6.10 -2.95
C VAL A 74 4.17 5.85 -1.47
N VAL A 75 4.30 6.91 -0.67
CA VAL A 75 3.97 6.90 0.76
C VAL A 75 2.67 7.69 0.93
N PHE A 76 1.69 7.08 1.60
CA PHE A 76 0.44 7.73 1.98
C PHE A 76 0.40 7.86 3.51
N ALA A 77 0.36 9.10 3.99
CA ALA A 77 0.37 9.40 5.41
C ALA A 77 -0.79 10.34 5.77
N PRO A 78 -2.05 9.83 5.74
CA PRO A 78 -3.19 10.66 6.05
C PRO A 78 -3.19 11.02 7.54
N GLY A 79 -3.42 12.29 7.85
CA GLY A 79 -3.55 12.72 9.23
C GLY A 79 -4.83 12.19 9.89
N ASP A 80 -5.86 11.97 9.07
CA ASP A 80 -7.14 11.43 9.49
C ASP A 80 -7.59 10.40 8.46
N LEU A 81 -7.94 9.21 8.90
CA LEU A 81 -8.42 8.14 8.02
C LEU A 81 -9.94 8.24 7.89
N ASP A 82 -10.39 9.31 7.21
CA ASP A 82 -11.80 9.48 6.88
C ASP A 82 -12.20 8.55 5.71
N ASP A 83 -13.47 8.54 5.34
CA ASP A 83 -13.98 7.67 4.29
C ASP A 83 -13.25 7.88 2.96
N HIS A 84 -12.92 9.12 2.64
CA HIS A 84 -12.22 9.46 1.40
C HIS A 84 -10.78 8.93 1.39
N ALA A 85 -10.07 9.07 2.51
CA ALA A 85 -8.72 8.52 2.66
C ALA A 85 -8.75 6.99 2.63
N ALA A 86 -9.73 6.37 3.29
CA ALA A 86 -9.89 4.92 3.29
C ALA A 86 -10.13 4.40 1.87
N ASP A 87 -11.00 5.06 1.10
CA ASP A 87 -11.28 4.66 -0.29
C ASP A 87 -10.03 4.72 -1.16
N ARG A 88 -9.21 5.76 -0.98
CA ARG A 88 -7.95 5.88 -1.72
C ARG A 88 -6.97 4.76 -1.36
N ALA A 89 -6.83 4.47 -0.06
CA ALA A 89 -5.93 3.41 0.39
C ALA A 89 -6.33 2.05 -0.18
N VAL A 90 -7.62 1.74 -0.16
CA VAL A 90 -8.14 0.48 -0.71
C VAL A 90 -7.90 0.40 -2.22
N ALA A 91 -8.15 1.49 -2.95
CA ALA A 91 -7.92 1.53 -4.40
C ALA A 91 -6.45 1.34 -4.75
N TRP A 92 -5.54 1.98 -4.02
CA TRP A 92 -4.10 1.82 -4.27
C TRP A 92 -3.60 0.43 -3.89
N LEU A 93 -4.12 -0.15 -2.80
CA LEU A 93 -3.77 -1.52 -2.44
C LEU A 93 -4.16 -2.50 -3.55
N ALA A 94 -5.38 -2.38 -4.08
CA ALA A 94 -5.85 -3.22 -5.17
C ALA A 94 -5.02 -3.00 -6.44
N SER A 95 -4.69 -1.76 -6.76
CA SER A 95 -3.87 -1.42 -7.93
C SER A 95 -2.47 -2.01 -7.81
N ALA A 96 -1.85 -1.90 -6.63
CA ALA A 96 -0.52 -2.45 -6.35
C ALA A 96 -0.53 -3.98 -6.46
N HIS A 97 -1.57 -4.61 -5.94
CA HIS A 97 -1.74 -6.06 -6.01
C HIS A 97 -1.84 -6.55 -7.47
N ARG A 98 -2.61 -5.85 -8.31
CA ARG A 98 -2.72 -6.19 -9.74
C ARG A 98 -1.37 -6.05 -10.45
N ARG A 99 -0.64 -4.97 -10.15
CA ARG A 99 0.66 -4.73 -10.76
C ARG A 99 1.68 -5.79 -10.37
N ALA A 100 1.55 -6.37 -9.20
CA ALA A 100 2.45 -7.42 -8.71
C ALA A 100 2.14 -8.80 -9.28
N GLU A 101 1.12 -8.93 -10.11
CA GLU A 101 0.75 -10.21 -10.71
C GLU A 101 1.93 -10.77 -11.52
N PRO A 102 2.32 -12.06 -11.28
CA PRO A 102 3.42 -12.65 -12.02
C PRO A 102 3.11 -12.72 -13.53
N ARG A 103 4.10 -12.37 -14.33
CA ARG A 103 3.99 -12.51 -15.79
C ARG A 103 4.45 -13.88 -16.20
N ASN A 104 3.64 -14.54 -17.01
CA ASN A 104 3.98 -15.83 -17.61
C ASN A 104 4.56 -15.61 -19.01
#